data_2325da6c0383f9ec2677ff305cccc49a
#
_entry.id   2325da6c0383f9ec2677ff305cccc49a
#
_cell.length_a   1.000
_cell.length_b   1.000
_cell.length_c   1.000
_cell.angle_alpha   90.00
_cell.angle_beta   90.00
_cell.angle_gamma   90.00
#
_symmetry.space_group_name_H-M   'P 1'
#
loop_
_entity.id
_entity.type
_entity.pdbx_description
1 polymer ?
#
loop_
_entity_poly.entity_id
_entity_poly.type
_entity_poly.pdbx_seq_one_letter_code
_entity_poly.pdbx_strand_id
1 'polypeptide(L)'
;TEYIEKYSIFDGIESAVLNNYNKQIIELVKKKEHLPEVFVCSNDKAALALMMALQVLGYTVPDEVSIVGFDNIDMCEKIRPKLTTINVNKEIMGKRAVQRLIYRLNHMDALSENIVIGVNLVERETVKDTNY
;
A
#
# COMPACT_ATOMS: atom_id res chain seq x y z
N THR A 1 17.71 2.17 -12.72
CA THR A 1 18.13 1.54 -11.44
C THR A 1 18.42 2.60 -10.37
N GLU A 2 19.20 3.65 -10.67
CA GLU A 2 19.54 4.74 -9.73
C GLU A 2 18.31 5.52 -9.23
N TYR A 3 17.29 5.66 -10.07
CA TYR A 3 16.03 6.36 -9.71
C TYR A 3 15.19 5.56 -8.70
N ILE A 4 15.16 4.23 -8.82
CA ILE A 4 14.43 3.35 -7.90
C ILE A 4 15.08 3.33 -6.52
N GLU A 5 16.43 3.24 -6.45
CA GLU A 5 17.16 3.24 -5.19
C GLU A 5 17.02 4.57 -4.42
N LYS A 6 16.93 5.69 -5.14
CA LYS A 6 16.79 7.03 -4.54
C LYS A 6 15.43 7.22 -3.85
N TYR A 7 14.37 6.60 -4.37
CA TYR A 7 12.99 6.79 -3.91
C TYR A 7 12.36 5.54 -3.27
N SER A 8 13.02 4.38 -3.32
CA SER A 8 12.57 3.19 -2.61
C SER A 8 12.97 3.25 -1.14
N ILE A 9 11.98 3.30 -0.26
CA ILE A 9 12.21 3.31 1.19
C ILE A 9 12.05 1.90 1.78
N PHE A 10 11.49 0.94 1.02
CA PHE A 10 10.87 -0.25 1.59
C PHE A 10 11.40 -1.62 1.12
N ASP A 11 12.55 -1.69 0.51
CA ASP A 11 13.17 -3.00 0.26
C ASP A 11 13.63 -3.62 1.61
N GLY A 12 12.81 -4.50 2.16
CA GLY A 12 13.17 -5.33 3.32
C GLY A 12 12.29 -5.22 4.58
N ILE A 13 11.19 -4.49 4.57
CA ILE A 13 10.35 -4.25 5.77
C ILE A 13 9.35 -5.38 6.07
N GLU A 14 9.22 -6.40 5.25
CA GLU A 14 8.25 -7.49 5.47
C GLU A 14 8.46 -8.32 6.75
N SER A 15 9.59 -8.19 7.43
CA SER A 15 9.97 -9.03 8.58
C SER A 15 10.10 -8.34 9.94
N ALA A 16 9.89 -7.04 10.04
CA ALA A 16 10.07 -6.35 11.32
C ALA A 16 8.80 -6.34 12.17
N VAL A 17 8.88 -6.98 13.33
CA VAL A 17 7.88 -6.99 14.41
C VAL A 17 7.36 -5.57 14.70
N LEU A 18 6.05 -5.42 14.80
CA LEU A 18 5.28 -4.17 14.89
C LEU A 18 5.84 -3.05 15.79
N ASN A 19 6.58 -3.36 16.84
CA ASN A 19 7.13 -2.37 17.78
C ASN A 19 8.47 -1.72 17.32
N ASN A 20 9.20 -2.32 16.38
CA ASN A 20 10.43 -1.75 15.82
C ASN A 20 10.19 -1.07 14.45
N TYR A 21 9.06 -1.35 13.84
CA TYR A 21 8.69 -0.89 12.50
C TYR A 21 8.66 0.64 12.40
N ASN A 22 8.01 1.30 13.34
CA ASN A 22 7.90 2.76 13.35
C ASN A 22 9.25 3.47 13.50
N LYS A 23 10.16 2.93 14.34
CA LYS A 23 11.50 3.51 14.51
C LYS A 23 12.33 3.40 13.23
N GLN A 24 12.28 2.26 12.56
CA GLN A 24 13.02 2.05 11.31
C GLN A 24 12.52 2.98 10.20
N ILE A 25 11.21 3.14 10.06
CA ILE A 25 10.64 4.07 9.07
C ILE A 25 11.04 5.52 9.38
N ILE A 26 10.95 5.94 10.63
CA ILE A 26 11.37 7.28 11.07
C ILE A 26 12.84 7.52 10.70
N GLU A 27 13.73 6.58 10.97
CA GLU A 27 15.14 6.71 10.63
C GLU A 27 15.41 6.70 9.13
N LEU A 28 14.64 5.93 8.36
CA LEU A 28 14.72 5.95 6.89
C LEU A 28 14.25 7.28 6.29
N VAL A 29 13.15 7.82 6.80
CA VAL A 29 12.62 9.13 6.38
C VAL A 29 13.60 10.24 6.72
N LYS A 30 14.17 10.26 7.94
CA LYS A 30 15.18 11.24 8.38
C LYS A 30 16.44 11.28 7.52
N LYS A 31 16.83 10.14 6.95
CA LYS A 31 18.02 10.04 6.08
C LYS A 31 17.81 10.63 4.70
N LYS A 32 16.56 10.93 4.32
CA LYS A 32 16.26 11.53 3.02
C LYS A 32 16.44 13.03 3.09
N GLU A 33 17.25 13.57 2.21
CA GLU A 33 17.45 15.01 2.07
C GLU A 33 16.20 15.72 1.56
N HIS A 34 15.48 15.06 0.65
CA HIS A 34 14.19 15.50 0.11
C HIS A 34 13.21 14.34 0.06
N LEU A 35 11.98 14.57 0.49
CA LEU A 35 10.89 13.61 0.34
C LEU A 35 10.21 13.78 -1.03
N PRO A 36 9.69 12.72 -1.63
CA PRO A 36 8.83 12.83 -2.81
C PRO A 36 7.49 13.47 -2.45
N GLU A 37 6.81 14.04 -3.42
CA GLU A 37 5.47 14.62 -3.24
C GLU A 37 4.42 13.56 -2.91
N VAL A 38 4.61 12.32 -3.39
CA VAL A 38 3.71 11.20 -3.15
C VAL A 38 4.45 9.89 -2.90
N PHE A 39 3.99 9.14 -1.92
CA PHE A 39 4.39 7.75 -1.70
C PHE A 39 3.27 6.80 -2.12
N VAL A 40 3.59 5.83 -2.98
CA VAL A 40 2.73 4.69 -3.29
C VAL A 40 3.27 3.48 -2.54
N CYS A 41 2.53 3.01 -1.55
CA CYS A 41 2.95 1.94 -0.66
C CYS A 41 2.47 0.57 -1.16
N SER A 42 3.24 -0.47 -0.89
CA SER A 42 2.93 -1.86 -1.29
C SER A 42 1.65 -2.41 -0.65
N ASN A 43 1.28 -1.89 0.52
CA ASN A 43 0.03 -2.22 1.20
C ASN A 43 -0.38 -1.12 2.19
N ASP A 44 -1.61 -1.19 2.70
CA ASP A 44 -2.15 -0.18 3.62
C ASP A 44 -1.42 -0.14 4.96
N LYS A 45 -0.93 -1.27 5.46
CA LYS A 45 -0.19 -1.29 6.74
C LYS A 45 1.10 -0.49 6.64
N ALA A 46 1.82 -0.62 5.52
CA ALA A 46 3.02 0.18 5.23
C ALA A 46 2.68 1.67 5.09
N ALA A 47 1.59 2.00 4.39
CA ALA A 47 1.10 3.35 4.23
C ALA A 47 0.75 4.01 5.58
N LEU A 48 0.04 3.29 6.45
CA LEU A 48 -0.32 3.76 7.80
C LEU A 48 0.91 4.00 8.66
N ALA A 49 1.88 3.09 8.62
CA ALA A 49 3.12 3.23 9.39
C ALA A 49 3.97 4.40 8.89
N LEU A 50 4.05 4.62 7.57
CA LEU A 50 4.70 5.78 6.98
C LEU A 50 4.01 7.08 7.38
N MET A 51 2.67 7.13 7.32
CA MET A 51 1.90 8.29 7.72
C MET A 51 2.15 8.68 9.18
N MET A 52 2.16 7.69 10.09
CA MET A 52 2.49 7.92 11.50
C MET A 52 3.92 8.44 11.67
N ALA A 53 4.89 7.90 10.93
CA ALA A 53 6.28 8.35 10.98
C ALA A 53 6.42 9.80 10.49
N LEU A 54 5.75 10.16 9.40
CA LEU A 54 5.74 11.52 8.86
C LEU A 54 5.12 12.50 9.86
N GLN A 55 4.00 12.16 10.49
CA GLN A 55 3.36 12.97 11.52
C GLN A 55 4.27 13.19 12.74
N VAL A 56 4.98 12.14 13.19
CA VAL A 56 5.97 12.26 14.29
C VAL A 56 7.13 13.18 13.92
N LEU A 57 7.50 13.23 12.65
CA LEU A 57 8.55 14.11 12.13
C LEU A 57 8.06 15.53 11.81
N GLY A 58 6.76 15.81 11.99
CA GLY A 58 6.17 17.12 11.79
C GLY A 58 5.69 17.42 10.36
N TYR A 59 5.74 16.42 9.46
CA TYR A 59 5.19 16.56 8.11
C TYR A 59 3.66 16.47 8.11
N THR A 60 3.03 17.26 7.26
CA THR A 60 1.58 17.26 7.05
C THR A 60 1.19 16.39 5.85
N VAL A 61 0.19 15.51 6.07
CA VAL A 61 -0.42 14.69 5.02
C VAL A 61 -1.86 15.18 4.86
N PRO A 62 -2.30 15.59 3.66
CA PRO A 62 -1.63 15.46 2.35
C PRO A 62 -0.81 16.68 1.90
N ASP A 63 -0.74 17.78 2.66
CA ASP A 63 -0.28 19.09 2.17
C ASP A 63 1.18 19.09 1.71
N GLU A 64 2.09 18.48 2.48
CA GLU A 64 3.51 18.36 2.12
C GLU A 64 3.81 17.04 1.43
N VAL A 65 3.14 15.94 1.85
CA VAL A 65 3.40 14.60 1.32
C VAL A 65 2.08 13.86 1.17
N SER A 66 1.78 13.40 -0.03
CA SER A 66 0.64 12.53 -0.31
C SER A 66 0.99 11.05 -0.11
N ILE A 67 0.01 10.23 0.28
CA ILE A 67 0.19 8.79 0.50
C ILE A 67 -0.94 8.00 -0.15
N VAL A 68 -0.57 6.95 -0.87
CA VAL A 68 -1.52 5.97 -1.44
C VAL A 68 -1.16 4.57 -0.92
N GLY A 69 -2.15 3.86 -0.40
CA GLY A 69 -2.05 2.49 0.05
C GLY A 69 -2.49 1.46 -1.00
N PHE A 70 -2.57 0.20 -0.57
CA PHE A 70 -3.05 -0.92 -1.37
C PHE A 70 -3.71 -1.95 -0.44
N ASP A 71 -4.84 -2.53 -0.80
CA ASP A 71 -5.68 -3.55 -0.15
C ASP A 71 -7.05 -3.06 0.34
N ASN A 72 -7.23 -1.79 0.67
CA ASN A 72 -8.43 -1.21 1.26
C ASN A 72 -8.89 -1.96 2.52
N ILE A 73 -8.02 -2.00 3.54
CA ILE A 73 -8.39 -2.56 4.85
C ILE A 73 -9.29 -1.59 5.64
N ASP A 74 -10.06 -2.11 6.59
CA ASP A 74 -11.01 -1.32 7.40
C ASP A 74 -10.36 -0.12 8.12
N MET A 75 -9.08 -0.21 8.45
CA MET A 75 -8.35 0.84 9.14
C MET A 75 -8.23 2.12 8.30
N CYS A 76 -8.24 2.02 6.95
CA CYS A 76 -8.13 3.16 6.05
C CYS A 76 -9.20 4.24 6.29
N GLU A 77 -10.38 3.84 6.76
CA GLU A 77 -11.49 4.76 7.06
C GLU A 77 -11.52 5.28 8.51
N LYS A 78 -10.83 4.56 9.41
CA LYS A 78 -10.87 4.84 10.86
C LYS A 78 -9.81 5.83 11.31
N ILE A 79 -8.76 6.00 10.53
CA ILE A 79 -7.66 6.94 10.81
C ILE A 79 -7.96 8.35 10.33
N ARG A 80 -7.11 9.32 10.73
CA ARG A 80 -7.13 10.70 10.22
C ARG A 80 -5.71 11.15 9.86
N PRO A 81 -5.55 11.69 8.63
CA PRO A 81 -6.49 11.69 7.49
C PRO A 81 -6.82 10.27 7.02
N LYS A 82 -7.99 10.06 6.41
CA LYS A 82 -8.41 8.77 5.85
C LYS A 82 -7.54 8.39 4.67
N LEU A 83 -7.07 7.14 4.63
CA LEU A 83 -6.12 6.68 3.63
C LEU A 83 -6.77 6.43 2.26
N THR A 84 -6.30 7.14 1.24
CA THR A 84 -6.50 6.82 -0.18
C THR A 84 -5.78 5.52 -0.51
N THR A 85 -6.46 4.57 -1.15
CA THR A 85 -5.92 3.24 -1.38
C THR A 85 -6.50 2.56 -2.61
N ILE A 86 -5.84 1.50 -3.05
CA ILE A 86 -6.36 0.62 -4.11
C ILE A 86 -7.22 -0.48 -3.47
N ASN A 87 -8.48 -0.55 -3.86
CA ASN A 87 -9.38 -1.61 -3.41
C ASN A 87 -9.14 -2.90 -4.20
N VAL A 88 -8.72 -3.94 -3.48
CA VAL A 88 -8.61 -5.31 -3.99
C VAL A 88 -9.86 -6.08 -3.62
N ASN A 89 -10.59 -6.59 -4.61
CA ASN A 89 -11.79 -7.37 -4.37
C ASN A 89 -11.45 -8.79 -3.92
N LYS A 90 -11.15 -8.93 -2.62
CA LYS A 90 -10.70 -10.19 -2.00
C LYS A 90 -11.75 -11.30 -2.09
N GLU A 91 -13.04 -10.93 -2.05
CA GLU A 91 -14.15 -11.88 -2.18
C GLU A 91 -14.18 -12.50 -3.58
N ILE A 92 -14.11 -11.68 -4.62
CA ILE A 92 -14.04 -12.17 -6.01
C ILE A 92 -12.78 -13.02 -6.22
N MET A 93 -11.64 -12.59 -5.70
CA MET A 93 -10.38 -13.36 -5.78
C MET A 93 -10.53 -14.73 -5.14
N GLY A 94 -11.03 -14.80 -3.91
CA GLY A 94 -11.26 -16.07 -3.21
C GLY A 94 -12.24 -16.98 -3.94
N LYS A 95 -13.36 -16.42 -4.41
CA LYS A 95 -14.35 -17.16 -5.19
C LYS A 95 -13.77 -17.75 -6.48
N ARG A 96 -13.01 -16.95 -7.23
CA ARG A 96 -12.36 -17.40 -8.48
C ARG A 96 -11.31 -18.47 -8.22
N ALA A 97 -10.50 -18.32 -7.17
CA ALA A 97 -9.49 -19.30 -6.80
C ALA A 97 -10.13 -20.67 -6.48
N VAL A 98 -11.20 -20.69 -5.68
CA VAL A 98 -11.91 -21.92 -5.33
C VAL A 98 -12.59 -22.54 -6.56
N GLN A 99 -13.26 -21.75 -7.38
CA GLN A 99 -13.87 -22.23 -8.63
C GLN A 99 -12.82 -22.89 -9.55
N ARG A 100 -11.65 -22.25 -9.67
CA ARG A 100 -10.58 -22.79 -10.51
C ARG A 100 -9.97 -24.06 -9.93
N LEU A 101 -9.81 -24.12 -8.61
CA LEU A 101 -9.33 -25.32 -7.92
C LEU A 101 -10.27 -26.52 -8.17
N ILE A 102 -11.58 -26.34 -7.95
CA ILE A 102 -12.58 -27.38 -8.17
C ILE A 102 -12.58 -27.82 -9.63
N TYR A 103 -12.51 -26.88 -10.56
CA TYR A 103 -12.43 -27.22 -11.99
C TYR A 103 -11.21 -28.10 -12.29
N ARG A 104 -10.03 -27.75 -11.79
CA ARG A 104 -8.80 -28.52 -12.00
C ARG A 104 -8.80 -29.89 -11.36
N LEU A 105 -9.45 -30.06 -10.21
CA LEU A 105 -9.62 -31.36 -9.58
C LEU A 105 -10.47 -32.32 -10.43
N ASN A 106 -11.43 -31.78 -11.17
CA ASN A 106 -12.29 -32.56 -12.08
C ASN A 106 -11.71 -32.71 -13.50
N HIS A 107 -10.66 -31.94 -13.83
CA HIS A 107 -10.02 -31.91 -15.16
C HIS A 107 -8.51 -31.85 -14.96
N MET A 108 -7.89 -32.97 -14.63
CA MET A 108 -6.46 -33.05 -14.26
C MET A 108 -5.49 -32.65 -15.39
N ASP A 109 -5.94 -32.76 -16.64
CA ASP A 109 -5.24 -32.39 -17.88
C ASP A 109 -5.49 -30.93 -18.30
N ALA A 110 -6.32 -30.19 -17.59
CA ALA A 110 -6.61 -28.79 -17.90
C ALA A 110 -5.33 -27.93 -17.85
N LEU A 111 -5.17 -27.09 -18.87
CA LEU A 111 -4.06 -26.15 -18.95
C LEU A 111 -4.08 -25.15 -17.79
N SER A 112 -2.89 -24.67 -17.42
CA SER A 112 -2.77 -23.57 -16.45
C SER A 112 -3.31 -22.27 -17.06
N GLU A 113 -4.02 -21.50 -16.24
CA GLU A 113 -4.55 -20.18 -16.62
C GLU A 113 -4.03 -19.12 -15.64
N ASN A 114 -3.85 -17.92 -16.16
CA ASN A 114 -3.59 -16.74 -15.34
C ASN A 114 -4.86 -15.88 -15.31
N ILE A 115 -5.45 -15.71 -14.11
CA ILE A 115 -6.69 -14.94 -13.94
C ILE A 115 -6.34 -13.62 -13.29
N VAL A 116 -6.53 -12.53 -14.01
CA VAL A 116 -6.32 -11.17 -13.52
C VAL A 116 -7.66 -10.57 -13.09
N ILE A 117 -7.72 -10.07 -11.86
CA ILE A 117 -8.89 -9.38 -11.32
C ILE A 117 -8.57 -7.89 -11.23
N GLY A 118 -9.43 -7.07 -11.82
CA GLY A 118 -9.30 -5.63 -11.79
C GLY A 118 -9.42 -5.06 -10.37
N VAL A 119 -8.74 -3.95 -10.15
CA VAL A 119 -8.79 -3.17 -8.91
C VAL A 119 -9.32 -1.77 -9.20
N ASN A 120 -9.73 -1.03 -8.17
CA ASN A 120 -10.16 0.36 -8.29
C ASN A 120 -9.54 1.24 -7.21
N LEU A 121 -9.28 2.50 -7.56
CA LEU A 121 -8.84 3.51 -6.61
C LEU A 121 -10.03 3.91 -5.71
N VAL A 122 -9.76 4.04 -4.42
CA VAL A 122 -10.66 4.62 -3.41
C VAL A 122 -10.00 5.89 -2.90
N GLU A 123 -10.40 7.02 -3.45
CA GLU A 123 -9.91 8.33 -3.06
C GLU A 123 -10.47 8.72 -1.69
N ARG A 124 -9.58 9.25 -0.83
CA ARG A 124 -9.90 9.76 0.50
C ARG A 124 -9.09 11.04 0.78
N GLU A 125 -8.51 11.15 1.98
CA GLU A 125 -7.95 12.41 2.49
C GLU A 125 -6.41 12.50 2.41
N THR A 126 -5.70 11.41 2.04
CA THR A 126 -4.22 11.38 2.04
C THR A 126 -3.57 11.75 0.73
N VAL A 127 -4.33 12.20 -0.26
CA VAL A 127 -3.80 12.73 -1.53
C VAL A 127 -4.29 14.15 -1.69
N LYS A 128 -3.35 15.04 -2.02
CA LYS A 128 -3.64 16.45 -2.26
C LYS A 128 -4.45 16.61 -3.54
N ASP A 129 -5.57 17.30 -3.45
CA ASP A 129 -6.34 17.68 -4.63
C ASP A 129 -5.59 18.81 -5.35
N THR A 130 -5.02 18.49 -6.51
CA THR A 130 -4.38 19.47 -7.39
C THR A 130 -5.40 19.86 -8.45
N ASN A 131 -6.27 20.80 -8.13
CA ASN A 131 -7.08 21.45 -9.14
C ASN A 131 -6.16 22.22 -10.08
N TYR A 132 -5.86 21.62 -11.24
CA TYR A 132 -5.29 22.32 -12.38
C TYR A 132 -6.39 22.99 -13.21
#